data_d20df942773fe1a7ab10f1c72679f607
#
_entry.id   d20df942773fe1a7ab10f1c72679f607
#
_cell.length_a   1.000
_cell.length_b   1.000
_cell.length_c   1.000
_cell.angle_alpha   90.00
_cell.angle_beta   90.00
_cell.angle_gamma   90.00
#
_symmetry.space_group_name_H-M   'P 1'
#
loop_
_entity.id
_entity.type
_entity.pdbx_description
1 polymer ?
#
loop_
_entity_poly.entity_id
_entity_poly.type
_entity_poly.pdbx_seq_one_letter_code
_entity_poly.pdbx_strand_id
1 'polypeptide(L)'
;SAACAIMTTDTVSKEYAVSYQSADPAFEGCTFTVGGMAKGSGMIMPNMATMISVLTTDAPVSPMLLHEALREAVNVSFNKVTVDGDTSTNDTCVLLASGKAAKPAQGTFGADSIAYAEFKQALGVVTQHLARAMASDGEGATKLVTVIVRGAQTNEQADAAARTVANSPLVKTALYGHDANWGRIAGALGRSGATFSQENVD
;
A
#
# COMPACT_ATOMS: atom_id res chain seq x y z
N SER A 1 -17.61 14.79 0.84
CA SER A 1 -16.74 14.31 -0.26
C SER A 1 -17.08 12.89 -0.65
N ALA A 2 -16.60 12.42 -1.80
CA ALA A 2 -16.76 11.03 -2.21
C ALA A 2 -16.07 10.07 -1.21
N ALA A 3 -14.93 10.47 -0.68
CA ALA A 3 -14.22 9.70 0.33
C ALA A 3 -15.07 9.45 1.60
N CYS A 4 -15.85 10.43 2.03
CA CYS A 4 -16.81 10.24 3.13
C CYS A 4 -17.98 9.32 2.73
N ALA A 5 -18.43 9.39 1.48
CA ALA A 5 -19.61 8.64 1.04
C ALA A 5 -19.37 7.13 0.89
N ILE A 6 -18.11 6.70 0.71
CA ILE A 6 -17.74 5.28 0.60
C ILE A 6 -17.41 4.63 1.95
N MET A 7 -17.33 5.41 3.03
CA MET A 7 -17.06 4.89 4.38
C MET A 7 -18.18 3.96 4.86
N THR A 8 -17.80 2.95 5.63
CA THR A 8 -18.73 2.04 6.31
C THR A 8 -18.49 2.09 7.83
N THR A 9 -17.55 1.30 8.33
CA THR A 9 -17.09 1.31 9.73
C THR A 9 -15.86 2.20 9.94
N ASP A 10 -15.35 2.80 8.87
CA ASP A 10 -14.28 3.78 8.92
C ASP A 10 -14.64 4.95 9.83
N THR A 11 -13.71 5.43 10.65
CA THR A 11 -13.92 6.58 11.54
C THR A 11 -13.48 7.89 10.91
N VAL A 12 -12.58 7.82 9.92
CA VAL A 12 -12.06 8.97 9.18
C VAL A 12 -12.03 8.68 7.68
N SER A 13 -12.27 9.73 6.87
CA SER A 13 -12.08 9.64 5.41
C SER A 13 -10.60 9.55 5.07
N LYS A 14 -10.26 8.71 4.11
CA LYS A 14 -8.90 8.48 3.67
C LYS A 14 -8.75 8.98 2.25
N GLU A 15 -8.10 10.12 2.10
CA GLU A 15 -7.81 10.74 0.81
C GLU A 15 -6.42 11.38 0.85
N TYR A 16 -5.70 11.29 -0.26
CA TYR A 16 -4.36 11.86 -0.38
C TYR A 16 -4.02 12.17 -1.83
N ALA A 17 -3.22 13.20 -2.04
CA ALA A 17 -2.73 13.57 -3.37
C ALA A 17 -1.33 14.17 -3.30
N VAL A 18 -0.57 13.97 -4.37
CA VAL A 18 0.72 14.60 -4.58
C VAL A 18 0.80 15.17 -6.00
N SER A 19 1.45 16.31 -6.13
CA SER A 19 1.79 16.90 -7.43
C SER A 19 3.31 17.00 -7.55
N TYR A 20 3.82 16.79 -8.76
CA TYR A 20 5.24 16.88 -9.04
C TYR A 20 5.47 17.49 -10.43
N GLN A 21 6.57 18.25 -10.56
CA GLN A 21 7.04 18.74 -11.85
C GLN A 21 7.93 17.69 -12.49
N SER A 22 7.66 17.33 -13.74
CA SER A 22 8.48 16.33 -14.45
C SER A 22 9.86 16.86 -14.77
N ALA A 23 10.87 16.04 -14.52
CA ALA A 23 12.23 16.26 -14.98
C ALA A 23 12.51 15.65 -16.36
N ASP A 24 11.53 14.94 -16.95
CA ASP A 24 11.66 14.38 -18.29
C ASP A 24 11.65 15.49 -19.34
N PRO A 25 12.68 15.60 -20.20
CA PRO A 25 12.75 16.63 -21.25
C PRO A 25 11.55 16.61 -22.20
N ALA A 26 10.93 15.43 -22.45
CA ALA A 26 9.74 15.33 -23.30
C ALA A 26 8.50 15.99 -22.66
N PHE A 27 8.52 16.18 -21.35
CA PHE A 27 7.43 16.77 -20.57
C PHE A 27 7.88 18.00 -19.79
N GLU A 28 8.88 18.72 -20.30
CA GLU A 28 9.41 19.93 -19.66
C GLU A 28 8.30 20.94 -19.36
N GLY A 29 8.29 21.42 -18.13
CA GLY A 29 7.29 22.38 -17.61
C GLY A 29 5.91 21.79 -17.28
N CYS A 30 5.72 20.48 -17.48
CA CYS A 30 4.50 19.79 -17.06
C CYS A 30 4.53 19.49 -15.56
N THR A 31 3.40 19.75 -14.90
CA THR A 31 3.13 19.29 -13.53
C THR A 31 2.06 18.22 -13.59
N PHE A 32 2.35 17.08 -12.99
CA PHE A 32 1.41 15.95 -12.91
C PHE A 32 0.94 15.76 -11.48
N THR A 33 -0.29 15.29 -11.36
CA THR A 33 -0.90 15.01 -10.06
C THR A 33 -1.37 13.57 -10.01
N VAL A 34 -1.10 12.91 -8.89
CA VAL A 34 -1.69 11.62 -8.54
C VAL A 34 -2.46 11.82 -7.25
N GLY A 35 -3.71 11.43 -7.23
CA GLY A 35 -4.56 11.52 -6.06
C GLY A 35 -5.42 10.27 -5.92
N GLY A 36 -5.94 10.06 -4.72
CA GLY A 36 -6.82 8.92 -4.48
C GLY A 36 -7.55 8.98 -3.17
N MET A 37 -8.52 8.10 -3.07
CA MET A 37 -9.26 7.82 -1.85
C MET A 37 -9.33 6.32 -1.64
N ALA A 38 -9.42 5.90 -0.37
CA ALA A 38 -9.64 4.51 0.00
C ALA A 38 -10.60 4.41 1.17
N LYS A 39 -11.26 3.26 1.29
CA LYS A 39 -12.03 2.92 2.46
C LYS A 39 -11.70 1.49 2.92
N GLY A 40 -11.83 1.25 4.21
CA GLY A 40 -11.69 -0.03 4.85
C GLY A 40 -11.13 0.10 6.26
N SER A 41 -11.73 -0.63 7.20
CA SER A 41 -11.33 -0.65 8.61
C SER A 41 -11.48 -2.05 9.23
N GLY A 42 -12.28 -2.95 8.65
CA GLY A 42 -12.43 -4.35 9.02
C GLY A 42 -12.45 -5.26 7.80
N MET A 43 -12.19 -6.56 8.01
CA MET A 43 -11.98 -7.56 6.97
C MET A 43 -10.84 -7.12 6.03
N ILE A 44 -9.71 -6.74 6.66
CA ILE A 44 -8.53 -6.21 5.98
C ILE A 44 -7.32 -7.11 6.19
N MET A 45 -7.12 -7.99 5.26
CA MET A 45 -5.85 -8.63 4.93
C MET A 45 -5.80 -8.81 3.42
N PRO A 46 -5.49 -7.76 2.66
CA PRO A 46 -5.56 -7.83 1.23
C PRO A 46 -4.60 -8.89 0.65
N ASN A 47 -5.15 -9.80 -0.07
CA ASN A 47 -4.67 -10.36 -1.29
C ASN A 47 -5.71 -9.91 -2.32
N MET A 48 -6.12 -8.64 -2.14
CA MET A 48 -7.24 -7.87 -2.62
C MET A 48 -8.57 -8.24 -1.93
N ALA A 49 -8.86 -7.69 -0.69
CA ALA A 49 -10.11 -7.94 0.05
C ALA A 49 -10.71 -6.69 0.71
N THR A 50 -12.00 -6.52 0.81
CA THR A 50 -12.97 -5.45 1.22
C THR A 50 -12.47 -4.01 1.29
N MET A 51 -11.50 -3.73 0.49
CA MET A 51 -10.98 -2.40 0.28
C MET A 51 -11.58 -1.83 -1.00
N ILE A 52 -12.04 -0.62 -0.98
CA ILE A 52 -12.33 0.12 -2.20
C ILE A 52 -11.37 1.29 -2.28
N SER A 53 -10.58 1.33 -3.34
CA SER A 53 -9.69 2.45 -3.63
C SER A 53 -9.89 2.94 -5.04
N VAL A 54 -10.03 4.26 -5.18
CA VAL A 54 -10.09 4.93 -6.48
C VAL A 54 -8.94 5.92 -6.53
N LEU A 55 -8.05 5.68 -7.48
CA LEU A 55 -6.87 6.49 -7.75
C LEU A 55 -7.05 7.20 -9.08
N THR A 56 -6.59 8.42 -9.17
CA THR A 56 -6.71 9.24 -10.38
C THR A 56 -5.41 9.97 -10.69
N THR A 57 -5.15 10.21 -11.96
CA THR A 57 -4.04 11.05 -12.40
C THR A 57 -4.42 11.84 -13.67
N ASP A 58 -3.80 12.98 -13.85
CA ASP A 58 -3.85 13.77 -15.06
C ASP A 58 -2.68 13.49 -16.02
N ALA A 59 -1.76 12.60 -15.64
CA ALA A 59 -0.62 12.16 -16.42
C ALA A 59 -1.04 11.32 -17.64
N PRO A 60 -0.32 11.43 -18.80
CA PRO A 60 -0.62 10.70 -20.03
C PRO A 60 0.00 9.29 -20.01
N VAL A 61 -0.58 8.39 -19.21
CA VAL A 61 -0.10 7.01 -19.09
C VAL A 61 -0.99 6.08 -19.92
N SER A 62 -0.37 5.21 -20.72
CA SER A 62 -1.10 4.20 -21.49
C SER A 62 -1.76 3.15 -20.60
N PRO A 63 -2.87 2.51 -21.00
CA PRO A 63 -3.57 1.52 -20.18
C PRO A 63 -2.67 0.35 -19.72
N MET A 64 -1.75 -0.09 -20.55
CA MET A 64 -0.80 -1.15 -20.21
C MET A 64 0.15 -0.73 -19.09
N LEU A 65 0.80 0.42 -19.22
CA LEU A 65 1.70 0.95 -18.22
C LEU A 65 0.96 1.35 -16.93
N LEU A 66 -0.28 1.82 -17.06
CA LEU A 66 -1.14 2.15 -15.93
C LEU A 66 -1.44 0.89 -15.07
N HIS A 67 -1.76 -0.23 -15.73
CA HIS A 67 -2.02 -1.50 -15.05
C HIS A 67 -0.75 -2.06 -14.38
N GLU A 68 0.40 -1.98 -15.04
CA GLU A 68 1.69 -2.39 -14.49
C GLU A 68 2.05 -1.58 -13.24
N ALA A 69 1.99 -0.25 -13.33
CA ALA A 69 2.26 0.64 -12.20
C ALA A 69 1.31 0.40 -11.02
N LEU A 70 0.02 0.16 -11.29
CA LEU A 70 -0.96 -0.14 -10.26
C LEU A 70 -0.62 -1.45 -9.52
N ARG A 71 -0.28 -2.52 -10.26
CA ARG A 71 0.11 -3.80 -9.65
C ARG A 71 1.34 -3.65 -8.76
N GLU A 72 2.38 -2.97 -9.24
CA GLU A 72 3.59 -2.71 -8.45
C GLU A 72 3.26 -1.92 -7.18
N ALA A 73 2.49 -0.84 -7.29
CA ALA A 73 2.14 0.01 -6.17
C ALA A 73 1.28 -0.74 -5.11
N VAL A 74 0.28 -1.51 -5.54
CA VAL A 74 -0.60 -2.29 -4.64
C VAL A 74 0.20 -3.35 -3.89
N ASN A 75 1.16 -4.02 -4.55
CA ASN A 75 1.97 -5.07 -3.92
C ASN A 75 2.86 -4.56 -2.78
N VAL A 76 3.30 -3.31 -2.83
CA VAL A 76 4.16 -2.71 -1.78
C VAL A 76 3.39 -1.78 -0.82
N SER A 77 2.08 -1.69 -0.95
CA SER A 77 1.22 -0.83 -0.13
C SER A 77 0.03 -1.59 0.45
N PHE A 78 -1.10 -1.61 -0.23
CA PHE A 78 -2.34 -2.23 0.25
C PHE A 78 -2.15 -3.71 0.59
N ASN A 79 -1.47 -4.49 -0.24
CA ASN A 79 -1.19 -5.90 0.02
C ASN A 79 -0.25 -6.15 1.22
N LYS A 80 0.29 -5.11 1.85
CA LYS A 80 1.11 -5.22 3.08
C LYS A 80 0.31 -4.92 4.35
N VAL A 81 -0.94 -4.49 4.24
CA VAL A 81 -1.79 -4.20 5.39
C VAL A 81 -2.45 -5.48 5.91
N THR A 82 -2.61 -5.56 7.22
CA THR A 82 -3.55 -6.47 7.88
C THR A 82 -4.16 -5.80 9.10
N VAL A 83 -5.46 -5.93 9.28
CA VAL A 83 -6.17 -5.50 10.49
C VAL A 83 -6.58 -6.70 11.34
N ASP A 84 -7.27 -7.66 10.76
CA ASP A 84 -7.87 -8.80 11.47
C ASP A 84 -7.48 -10.18 10.90
N GLY A 85 -6.76 -10.20 9.78
CA GLY A 85 -6.34 -11.44 9.12
C GLY A 85 -7.39 -12.04 8.19
N ASP A 86 -8.55 -11.41 8.05
CA ASP A 86 -9.63 -11.87 7.18
C ASP A 86 -9.56 -11.21 5.81
N THR A 87 -9.82 -12.02 4.77
CA THR A 87 -9.81 -11.59 3.37
C THR A 87 -11.24 -11.51 2.85
N SER A 88 -11.62 -10.39 2.21
CA SER A 88 -12.95 -10.24 1.61
C SER A 88 -13.01 -10.80 0.19
N THR A 89 -14.22 -10.85 -0.36
CA THR A 89 -14.50 -11.30 -1.73
C THR A 89 -14.66 -10.14 -2.73
N ASN A 90 -14.62 -8.87 -2.28
CA ASN A 90 -15.06 -7.73 -3.07
C ASN A 90 -14.08 -6.55 -3.09
N ASP A 91 -12.77 -6.81 -3.02
CA ASP A 91 -11.78 -5.74 -3.14
C ASP A 91 -11.70 -5.16 -4.52
N THR A 92 -11.54 -3.85 -4.55
CA THR A 92 -11.41 -3.13 -5.81
C THR A 92 -10.41 -1.99 -5.65
N CYS A 93 -9.38 -1.98 -6.50
CA CYS A 93 -8.49 -0.84 -6.67
C CYS A 93 -8.49 -0.41 -8.14
N VAL A 94 -8.93 0.81 -8.39
CA VAL A 94 -9.06 1.36 -9.75
C VAL A 94 -8.12 2.54 -9.89
N LEU A 95 -7.40 2.62 -11.01
CA LEU A 95 -6.56 3.77 -11.36
C LEU A 95 -7.00 4.31 -12.72
N LEU A 96 -7.35 5.60 -12.76
CA LEU A 96 -7.85 6.31 -13.94
C LEU A 96 -6.87 7.41 -14.34
N ALA A 97 -6.51 7.47 -15.61
CA ALA A 97 -5.65 8.51 -16.16
C ALA A 97 -6.38 9.32 -17.22
N SER A 98 -6.39 10.64 -17.09
CA SER A 98 -7.05 11.55 -18.04
C SER A 98 -6.12 12.06 -19.14
N GLY A 99 -4.81 12.07 -18.89
CA GLY A 99 -3.78 12.60 -19.79
C GLY A 99 -3.85 14.13 -20.00
N LYS A 100 -4.68 14.85 -19.24
CA LYS A 100 -4.99 16.27 -19.51
C LYS A 100 -3.87 17.24 -19.13
N ALA A 101 -2.90 16.85 -18.33
CA ALA A 101 -1.79 17.72 -17.94
C ALA A 101 -0.67 17.79 -18.99
N ALA A 102 -0.66 16.89 -19.97
CA ALA A 102 0.26 16.93 -21.09
C ALA A 102 -0.37 17.59 -22.33
N LYS A 103 0.47 18.20 -23.15
CA LYS A 103 0.04 18.71 -24.47
C LYS A 103 -0.17 17.53 -25.42
N PRO A 104 -1.16 17.56 -26.32
CA PRO A 104 -1.43 16.46 -27.27
C PRO A 104 -0.19 16.01 -28.08
N ALA A 105 0.70 16.95 -28.42
CA ALA A 105 1.91 16.66 -29.18
C ALA A 105 2.98 15.89 -28.40
N GLN A 106 2.89 15.80 -27.07
CA GLN A 106 3.85 15.11 -26.21
C GLN A 106 3.60 13.60 -26.14
N GLY A 107 2.39 13.14 -26.52
CA GLY A 107 2.03 11.72 -26.47
C GLY A 107 1.90 11.16 -25.06
N THR A 108 2.11 9.85 -24.92
CA THR A 108 2.07 9.14 -23.63
C THR A 108 3.47 8.80 -23.13
N PHE A 109 3.60 8.52 -21.83
CA PHE A 109 4.87 8.10 -21.24
C PHE A 109 5.40 6.82 -21.88
N GLY A 110 6.71 6.79 -22.16
CA GLY A 110 7.42 5.58 -22.55
C GLY A 110 7.72 4.72 -21.31
N ALA A 111 7.80 3.40 -21.48
CA ALA A 111 8.07 2.46 -20.38
C ALA A 111 9.36 2.75 -19.61
N ASP A 112 10.41 3.19 -20.34
CA ASP A 112 11.72 3.50 -19.77
C ASP A 112 11.95 5.00 -19.57
N SER A 113 10.90 5.84 -19.66
CA SER A 113 11.00 7.29 -19.51
C SER A 113 11.18 7.71 -18.06
N ILE A 114 11.85 8.85 -17.87
CA ILE A 114 11.95 9.49 -16.57
C ILE A 114 10.54 9.81 -16.04
N ALA A 115 9.65 10.33 -16.88
CA ALA A 115 8.28 10.67 -16.52
C ALA A 115 7.48 9.46 -15.99
N TYR A 116 7.68 8.26 -16.55
CA TYR A 116 7.03 7.05 -16.05
C TYR A 116 7.59 6.61 -14.68
N ALA A 117 8.90 6.71 -14.49
CA ALA A 117 9.53 6.43 -13.20
C ALA A 117 9.02 7.39 -12.10
N GLU A 118 8.93 8.68 -12.39
CA GLU A 118 8.37 9.70 -11.50
C GLU A 118 6.90 9.43 -11.17
N PHE A 119 6.11 9.05 -12.17
CA PHE A 119 4.72 8.65 -11.98
C PHE A 119 4.58 7.45 -11.04
N LYS A 120 5.39 6.38 -11.23
CA LYS A 120 5.40 5.22 -10.33
C LYS A 120 5.76 5.62 -8.89
N GLN A 121 6.72 6.51 -8.73
CA GLN A 121 7.10 7.02 -7.40
C GLN A 121 5.94 7.80 -6.75
N ALA A 122 5.30 8.72 -7.46
CA ALA A 122 4.17 9.47 -6.96
C ALA A 122 2.98 8.57 -6.59
N LEU A 123 2.67 7.58 -7.44
CA LEU A 123 1.65 6.57 -7.19
C LEU A 123 1.97 5.75 -5.92
N GLY A 124 3.24 5.35 -5.76
CA GLY A 124 3.72 4.65 -4.57
C GLY A 124 3.53 5.46 -3.29
N VAL A 125 3.82 6.77 -3.32
CA VAL A 125 3.59 7.67 -2.16
C VAL A 125 2.11 7.73 -1.79
N VAL A 126 1.22 7.90 -2.78
CA VAL A 126 -0.24 7.97 -2.54
C VAL A 126 -0.77 6.65 -1.98
N THR A 127 -0.42 5.52 -2.60
CA THR A 127 -0.92 4.21 -2.16
C THR A 127 -0.39 3.79 -0.79
N GLN A 128 0.87 4.08 -0.47
CA GLN A 128 1.43 3.83 0.86
C GLN A 128 0.77 4.70 1.94
N HIS A 129 0.50 5.97 1.64
CA HIS A 129 -0.23 6.84 2.57
C HIS A 129 -1.63 6.28 2.87
N LEU A 130 -2.39 5.95 1.84
CA LEU A 130 -3.75 5.40 1.98
C LEU A 130 -3.74 4.05 2.73
N ALA A 131 -2.78 3.17 2.42
CA ALA A 131 -2.61 1.88 3.10
C ALA A 131 -2.33 2.05 4.60
N ARG A 132 -1.45 2.98 4.97
CA ARG A 132 -1.18 3.31 6.37
C ARG A 132 -2.39 3.92 7.07
N ALA A 133 -3.13 4.81 6.39
CA ALA A 133 -4.35 5.39 6.91
C ALA A 133 -5.41 4.32 7.21
N MET A 134 -5.55 3.31 6.33
CA MET A 134 -6.43 2.16 6.56
C MET A 134 -6.01 1.33 7.78
N ALA A 135 -4.71 1.01 7.89
CA ALA A 135 -4.19 0.24 9.01
C ALA A 135 -4.35 0.99 10.36
N SER A 136 -4.20 2.32 10.35
CA SER A 136 -4.34 3.14 11.57
C SER A 136 -5.79 3.30 12.03
N ASP A 137 -6.75 3.19 11.10
CA ASP A 137 -8.19 3.31 11.36
C ASP A 137 -8.88 1.92 11.40
N GLY A 138 -8.12 0.86 11.65
CA GLY A 138 -8.67 -0.49 11.81
C GLY A 138 -9.68 -0.57 12.96
N GLU A 139 -10.70 -1.42 12.83
CA GLU A 139 -11.74 -1.61 13.84
C GLU A 139 -11.12 -1.93 15.21
N GLY A 140 -11.38 -1.08 16.19
CA GLY A 140 -10.83 -1.21 17.55
C GLY A 140 -9.32 -0.95 17.66
N ALA A 141 -8.67 -0.46 16.61
CA ALA A 141 -7.23 -0.19 16.63
C ALA A 141 -6.88 0.94 17.60
N THR A 142 -5.90 0.67 18.45
CA THR A 142 -5.31 1.64 19.38
C THR A 142 -3.87 2.00 18.99
N LYS A 143 -3.28 1.26 18.07
CA LYS A 143 -1.89 1.42 17.62
C LYS A 143 -1.75 1.08 16.14
N LEU A 144 -0.94 1.85 15.43
CA LEU A 144 -0.40 1.47 14.13
C LEU A 144 0.97 0.81 14.35
N VAL A 145 1.10 -0.44 13.92
CA VAL A 145 2.34 -1.21 14.05
C VAL A 145 2.94 -1.46 12.67
N THR A 146 4.24 -1.25 12.55
CA THR A 146 4.98 -1.62 11.34
C THR A 146 5.93 -2.77 11.68
N VAL A 147 5.77 -3.90 11.00
CA VAL A 147 6.68 -5.04 11.11
C VAL A 147 7.65 -5.01 9.94
N ILE A 148 8.94 -4.94 10.25
CA ILE A 148 10.02 -4.90 9.25
C ILE A 148 10.88 -6.14 9.42
N VAL A 149 10.96 -6.97 8.38
CA VAL A 149 11.87 -8.12 8.33
C VAL A 149 13.02 -7.79 7.37
N ARG A 150 14.25 -7.97 7.84
CA ARG A 150 15.46 -7.74 7.06
C ARG A 150 16.33 -8.99 7.07
N GLY A 151 17.17 -9.15 6.04
CA GLY A 151 18.13 -10.26 5.96
C GLY A 151 17.52 -11.62 5.64
N ALA A 152 16.23 -11.71 5.27
CA ALA A 152 15.65 -12.94 4.78
C ALA A 152 16.28 -13.35 3.43
N GLN A 153 16.25 -14.64 3.10
CA GLN A 153 16.84 -15.16 1.85
C GLN A 153 16.12 -14.62 0.60
N THR A 154 14.80 -14.41 0.68
CA THR A 154 14.00 -13.82 -0.40
C THR A 154 12.96 -12.86 0.18
N ASN A 155 12.42 -11.99 -0.70
CA ASN A 155 11.36 -11.07 -0.33
C ASN A 155 10.07 -11.80 0.11
N GLU A 156 9.78 -12.95 -0.50
CA GLU A 156 8.62 -13.79 -0.15
C GLU A 156 8.73 -14.34 1.26
N GLN A 157 9.93 -14.78 1.66
CA GLN A 157 10.18 -15.23 3.03
C GLN A 157 10.09 -14.08 4.03
N ALA A 158 10.62 -12.90 3.69
CA ALA A 158 10.47 -11.70 4.51
C ALA A 158 9.01 -11.33 4.71
N ASP A 159 8.21 -11.36 3.63
CA ASP A 159 6.78 -11.06 3.68
C ASP A 159 6.00 -12.09 4.51
N ALA A 160 6.27 -13.38 4.32
CA ALA A 160 5.64 -14.44 5.11
C ALA A 160 5.93 -14.29 6.60
N ALA A 161 7.17 -13.99 6.96
CA ALA A 161 7.59 -13.73 8.34
C ALA A 161 6.89 -12.51 8.93
N ALA A 162 6.93 -11.37 8.23
CA ALA A 162 6.29 -10.13 8.66
C ALA A 162 4.79 -10.29 8.85
N ARG A 163 4.11 -10.92 7.89
CA ARG A 163 2.67 -11.19 7.91
C ARG A 163 2.27 -12.12 9.06
N THR A 164 3.06 -13.16 9.32
CA THR A 164 2.79 -14.10 10.41
C THR A 164 2.91 -13.42 11.77
N VAL A 165 3.91 -12.55 11.95
CA VAL A 165 4.07 -11.75 13.17
C VAL A 165 2.90 -10.77 13.31
N ALA A 166 2.57 -10.02 12.25
CA ALA A 166 1.49 -9.03 12.26
C ALA A 166 0.11 -9.64 12.56
N ASN A 167 -0.16 -10.87 12.09
CA ASN A 167 -1.42 -11.59 12.29
C ASN A 167 -1.47 -12.40 13.59
N SER A 168 -0.38 -12.44 14.38
CA SER A 168 -0.36 -13.22 15.62
C SER A 168 -1.24 -12.58 16.71
N PRO A 169 -2.31 -13.24 17.18
CA PRO A 169 -3.12 -12.73 18.29
C PRO A 169 -2.30 -12.48 19.55
N LEU A 170 -1.30 -13.35 19.82
CA LEU A 170 -0.43 -13.19 21.00
C LEU A 170 0.47 -11.95 20.86
N VAL A 171 0.97 -11.64 19.68
CA VAL A 171 1.73 -10.42 19.43
C VAL A 171 0.82 -9.20 19.55
N LYS A 172 -0.36 -9.22 18.94
CA LYS A 172 -1.33 -8.12 19.03
C LYS A 172 -1.72 -7.81 20.47
N THR A 173 -2.00 -8.83 21.29
CA THR A 173 -2.35 -8.63 22.71
C THR A 173 -1.19 -8.11 23.54
N ALA A 174 0.06 -8.51 23.24
CA ALA A 174 1.24 -7.95 23.88
C ALA A 174 1.40 -6.46 23.57
N LEU A 175 1.29 -6.10 22.29
CA LEU A 175 1.34 -4.71 21.84
C LEU A 175 0.23 -3.85 22.45
N TYR A 176 -1.00 -4.39 22.51
CA TYR A 176 -2.13 -3.73 23.18
C TYR A 176 -1.81 -3.46 24.65
N GLY A 177 -1.31 -4.47 25.36
CA GLY A 177 -0.97 -4.40 26.78
C GLY A 177 0.35 -3.68 27.11
N HIS A 178 1.03 -3.07 26.13
CA HIS A 178 2.35 -2.43 26.29
C HIS A 178 3.43 -3.38 26.82
N ASP A 179 3.30 -4.69 26.50
CA ASP A 179 4.26 -5.72 26.85
C ASP A 179 5.28 -5.92 25.70
N ALA A 180 6.55 -5.64 25.97
CA ALA A 180 7.64 -5.85 25.03
C ALA A 180 7.99 -7.35 24.93
N ASN A 181 7.07 -8.17 24.48
CA ASN A 181 7.16 -9.62 24.49
C ASN A 181 7.85 -10.18 23.23
N TRP A 182 9.17 -10.12 23.20
CA TRP A 182 9.97 -10.68 22.10
C TRP A 182 9.72 -12.20 21.91
N GLY A 183 9.41 -12.94 22.96
CA GLY A 183 9.11 -14.37 22.89
C GLY A 183 7.89 -14.68 22.03
N ARG A 184 6.85 -13.85 22.10
CA ARG A 184 5.66 -13.98 21.21
C ARG A 184 6.00 -13.66 19.76
N ILE A 185 6.90 -12.71 19.52
CA ILE A 185 7.39 -12.37 18.18
C ILE A 185 8.19 -13.56 17.63
N ALA A 186 9.14 -14.08 18.40
CA ALA A 186 9.94 -15.24 18.01
C ALA A 186 9.08 -16.49 17.75
N GLY A 187 8.06 -16.74 18.59
CA GLY A 187 7.10 -17.83 18.39
C GLY A 187 6.27 -17.68 17.12
N ALA A 188 5.86 -16.45 16.77
CA ALA A 188 5.19 -16.18 15.53
C ALA A 188 6.12 -16.36 14.32
N LEU A 189 7.37 -15.86 14.41
CA LEU A 189 8.37 -16.03 13.38
C LEU A 189 8.66 -17.52 13.12
N GLY A 190 8.82 -18.34 14.16
CA GLY A 190 9.10 -19.78 14.03
C GLY A 190 8.03 -20.57 13.28
N ARG A 191 6.78 -20.09 13.22
CA ARG A 191 5.69 -20.72 12.45
C ARG A 191 5.42 -20.10 11.07
N SER A 192 6.26 -19.13 10.64
CA SER A 192 6.05 -18.39 9.40
C SER A 192 6.33 -19.17 8.13
N GLY A 193 7.06 -20.30 8.25
CA GLY A 193 7.58 -21.04 7.10
C GLY A 193 8.83 -20.42 6.46
N ALA A 194 9.28 -19.27 6.93
CA ALA A 194 10.55 -18.70 6.50
C ALA A 194 11.74 -19.50 7.07
N THR A 195 12.78 -19.66 6.27
CA THR A 195 14.01 -20.35 6.70
C THR A 195 14.96 -19.33 7.34
N PHE A 196 15.34 -19.57 8.60
CA PHE A 196 16.31 -18.74 9.32
C PHE A 196 17.04 -19.55 10.38
N SER A 197 18.22 -19.08 10.83
CA SER A 197 18.92 -19.59 12.01
C SER A 197 18.55 -18.73 13.21
N GLN A 198 18.29 -19.36 14.35
CA GLN A 198 18.00 -18.65 15.62
C GLN A 198 19.14 -17.71 16.03
N GLU A 199 20.38 -18.05 15.70
CA GLU A 199 21.58 -17.26 16.02
C GLU A 199 21.65 -15.95 15.22
N ASN A 200 20.87 -15.83 14.14
CA ASN A 200 20.85 -14.67 13.23
C ASN A 200 19.58 -13.82 13.38
N VAL A 201 18.85 -13.99 14.46
CA VAL A 201 17.65 -13.16 14.76
C VAL A 201 18.01 -12.19 15.88
N ASP A 202 18.02 -10.89 15.52
CA ASP A 202 18.29 -9.76 16.42
C ASP A 202 16.99 -9.09 16.90
#